data_cef430f78da9a2c148840b160cfbcebf
#
_entry.id   cef430f78da9a2c148840b160cfbcebf
#
_cell.length_a   1.000
_cell.length_b   1.000
_cell.length_c   1.000
_cell.angle_alpha   90.00
_cell.angle_beta   90.00
_cell.angle_gamma   90.00
#
_symmetry.space_group_name_H-M   'P 1'
#
loop_
_entity.id
_entity.type
_entity.pdbx_description
1 polymer ?
#
loop_
_entity_poly.entity_id
_entity_poly.type
_entity_poly.pdbx_seq_one_letter_code
_entity_poly.pdbx_strand_id
1 'polypeptide(L)'
;MNVSRALRVTAFAVAALLGGQALAAGTPALVVEVESGRVLHAERATDPWYPASITKLMTTYVALDKVRSGQLSMDTLLTVTDGAAALPPSKMGFKPGTQIRLDNALKILLVKSANDVAATIADNIGGSTDGFAALMNAQAQRLGMTGSHFANPHGLPDERNQTTARDMAILARALLREFPEYQDLFHIGAVQFGRRIMRNTNGLIGRYPGADGMKTGFICSSGFNVVATATRNGRHLITVVLGAPSANERTMQAAELFDRGFNSRVNFTNPELTALPASANATPPDMRSVICDRRGPVPQEEDAPVVAEDDTSNIPNLFSSDVMAFAGDTQKPVRTVLGPRTAVQPERVWVGLNPPSEAELAAQAAAEEAAEQARQKKRAASSKKNGKQAAKKPDVTPVIEEGDKAKSKGRVSVTVKPVAGQDKKAPAKKDQKAQASSKAKSAAN
;
A
#
# COMPACT_ATOMS: atom_id res chain seq x y z
N MET A 1 -49.58 -38.73 -23.97
CA MET A 1 -49.12 -37.48 -23.28
C MET A 1 -47.72 -37.76 -22.76
N ASN A 2 -46.73 -36.98 -23.27
CA ASN A 2 -45.30 -37.32 -23.21
C ASN A 2 -44.66 -36.98 -21.87
N VAL A 3 -44.31 -37.97 -21.08
CA VAL A 3 -43.55 -37.84 -19.82
C VAL A 3 -42.13 -37.34 -20.06
N SER A 4 -41.62 -37.40 -21.31
CA SER A 4 -40.24 -36.99 -21.68
C SER A 4 -40.01 -35.46 -21.76
N ARG A 5 -41.03 -34.62 -21.71
CA ARG A 5 -40.89 -33.15 -21.76
C ARG A 5 -40.77 -32.52 -20.36
N ALA A 6 -41.26 -33.16 -19.30
CA ALA A 6 -41.17 -32.64 -17.94
C ALA A 6 -39.78 -32.80 -17.32
N LEU A 7 -39.00 -33.80 -17.77
CA LEU A 7 -37.66 -34.10 -17.20
C LEU A 7 -36.54 -33.17 -17.72
N ARG A 8 -36.78 -32.48 -18.88
CA ARG A 8 -35.77 -31.56 -19.46
C ARG A 8 -35.85 -30.13 -18.92
N VAL A 9 -36.97 -29.73 -18.34
CA VAL A 9 -37.17 -28.39 -17.77
C VAL A 9 -36.62 -28.31 -16.33
N THR A 10 -36.68 -29.41 -15.58
CA THR A 10 -36.14 -29.46 -14.20
C THR A 10 -34.59 -29.51 -14.14
N ALA A 11 -33.91 -30.07 -15.16
CA ALA A 11 -32.46 -30.12 -15.19
C ALA A 11 -31.80 -28.74 -15.47
N PHE A 12 -32.52 -27.81 -16.17
CA PHE A 12 -31.99 -26.47 -16.46
C PHE A 12 -32.18 -25.48 -15.29
N ALA A 13 -33.15 -25.68 -14.43
CA ALA A 13 -33.39 -24.82 -13.25
C ALA A 13 -32.43 -25.09 -12.08
N VAL A 14 -31.86 -26.28 -11.97
CA VAL A 14 -30.90 -26.62 -10.91
C VAL A 14 -29.48 -26.16 -11.24
N ALA A 15 -29.11 -26.06 -12.53
CA ALA A 15 -27.79 -25.57 -12.94
C ALA A 15 -27.62 -24.04 -12.76
N ALA A 16 -28.72 -23.27 -12.72
CA ALA A 16 -28.69 -21.82 -12.55
C ALA A 16 -28.56 -21.36 -11.09
N LEU A 17 -28.72 -22.27 -10.11
CA LEU A 17 -28.62 -21.95 -8.67
C LEU A 17 -27.23 -22.18 -8.08
N LEU A 18 -26.28 -22.70 -8.84
CA LEU A 18 -24.89 -22.95 -8.38
C LEU A 18 -23.88 -21.86 -8.77
N GLY A 19 -24.34 -20.81 -9.44
CA GLY A 19 -23.47 -19.72 -9.95
C GLY A 19 -23.34 -18.45 -9.09
N GLY A 20 -23.94 -18.41 -7.90
CA GLY A 20 -24.14 -17.16 -7.17
C GLY A 20 -23.52 -17.02 -5.77
N GLN A 21 -22.54 -17.82 -5.37
CA GLN A 21 -21.98 -17.73 -4.01
C GLN A 21 -20.45 -17.47 -3.93
N ALA A 22 -19.89 -16.68 -4.83
CA ALA A 22 -18.44 -16.39 -4.81
C ALA A 22 -18.04 -15.07 -4.10
N LEU A 23 -18.93 -14.35 -3.42
CA LEU A 23 -18.64 -13.01 -2.86
C LEU A 23 -18.76 -12.88 -1.33
N ALA A 24 -18.91 -13.97 -0.59
CA ALA A 24 -18.95 -13.95 0.87
C ALA A 24 -17.76 -14.68 1.53
N ALA A 25 -16.73 -15.03 0.78
CA ALA A 25 -15.52 -15.57 1.38
C ALA A 25 -14.74 -14.44 2.04
N GLY A 26 -14.55 -14.51 3.36
CA GLY A 26 -13.79 -13.54 4.15
C GLY A 26 -12.40 -13.24 3.56
N THR A 27 -11.82 -12.12 3.91
CA THR A 27 -10.46 -11.75 3.51
C THR A 27 -9.43 -12.62 4.23
N PRO A 28 -8.25 -12.94 3.61
CA PRO A 28 -7.23 -13.74 4.29
C PRO A 28 -6.80 -13.11 5.62
N ALA A 29 -6.87 -13.89 6.69
CA ALA A 29 -6.53 -13.45 8.04
C ALA A 29 -5.79 -14.54 8.81
N LEU A 30 -4.85 -14.13 9.67
CA LEU A 30 -4.04 -15.04 10.46
C LEU A 30 -3.64 -14.40 11.79
N VAL A 31 -3.65 -15.19 12.87
CA VAL A 31 -3.01 -14.85 14.14
C VAL A 31 -2.07 -15.97 14.53
N VAL A 32 -0.83 -15.64 14.87
CA VAL A 32 0.19 -16.60 15.30
C VAL A 32 0.95 -16.04 16.50
N GLU A 33 1.33 -16.91 17.42
CA GLU A 33 2.22 -16.57 18.53
C GLU A 33 3.69 -16.61 18.08
N VAL A 34 4.43 -15.57 18.39
CA VAL A 34 5.82 -15.40 17.91
C VAL A 34 6.73 -16.52 18.44
N GLU A 35 6.66 -16.80 19.74
CA GLU A 35 7.57 -17.73 20.38
C GLU A 35 7.37 -19.17 19.87
N SER A 36 6.16 -19.69 19.98
CA SER A 36 5.86 -21.07 19.62
C SER A 36 5.66 -21.30 18.12
N GLY A 37 5.31 -20.26 17.35
CA GLY A 37 4.91 -20.38 15.95
C GLY A 37 3.54 -21.06 15.78
N ARG A 38 2.77 -21.20 16.87
CA ARG A 38 1.42 -21.81 16.85
C ARG A 38 0.39 -20.84 16.33
N VAL A 39 -0.45 -21.33 15.43
CA VAL A 39 -1.55 -20.58 14.83
C VAL A 39 -2.75 -20.56 15.77
N LEU A 40 -3.22 -19.38 16.11
CA LEU A 40 -4.38 -19.16 16.99
C LEU A 40 -5.66 -18.91 16.19
N HIS A 41 -5.53 -18.38 14.98
CA HIS A 41 -6.62 -18.17 14.03
C HIS A 41 -6.07 -18.22 12.60
N ALA A 42 -6.79 -18.86 11.70
CA ALA A 42 -6.46 -18.89 10.28
C ALA A 42 -7.75 -18.90 9.45
N GLU A 43 -7.88 -17.95 8.55
CA GLU A 43 -8.95 -17.88 7.55
C GLU A 43 -8.30 -17.61 6.21
N ARG A 44 -8.43 -18.53 5.24
CA ARG A 44 -7.83 -18.43 3.91
C ARG A 44 -6.33 -18.01 3.95
N ALA A 45 -5.62 -18.38 5.01
CA ALA A 45 -4.30 -17.85 5.34
C ALA A 45 -3.21 -18.18 4.30
N THR A 46 -3.45 -19.18 3.47
CA THR A 46 -2.55 -19.61 2.38
C THR A 46 -3.01 -19.18 0.99
N ASP A 47 -4.14 -18.48 0.87
CA ASP A 47 -4.60 -17.97 -0.40
C ASP A 47 -3.64 -16.90 -0.93
N PRO A 48 -3.30 -16.94 -2.23
CA PRO A 48 -2.44 -15.96 -2.85
C PRO A 48 -3.08 -14.57 -2.84
N TRP A 49 -2.26 -13.54 -2.58
CA TRP A 49 -2.69 -12.16 -2.51
C TRP A 49 -1.63 -11.20 -3.01
N TYR A 50 -2.02 -10.03 -3.51
CA TYR A 50 -1.07 -8.97 -3.84
C TYR A 50 -0.55 -8.32 -2.56
N PRO A 51 0.77 -8.30 -2.32
CA PRO A 51 1.33 -7.79 -1.06
C PRO A 51 1.18 -6.27 -0.90
N ALA A 52 1.19 -5.50 -1.98
CA ALA A 52 1.38 -4.05 -1.90
C ALA A 52 2.60 -3.71 -1.01
N SER A 53 2.56 -2.61 -0.24
CA SER A 53 3.72 -2.15 0.54
C SER A 53 4.11 -3.02 1.74
N ILE A 54 3.39 -4.11 2.08
CA ILE A 54 3.93 -5.06 3.06
C ILE A 54 5.16 -5.81 2.50
N THR A 55 5.39 -5.79 1.18
CA THR A 55 6.63 -6.19 0.50
C THR A 55 7.89 -5.59 1.16
N LYS A 56 7.78 -4.35 1.67
CA LYS A 56 8.90 -3.64 2.29
C LYS A 56 9.45 -4.31 3.55
N LEU A 57 8.70 -5.23 4.16
CA LEU A 57 9.22 -6.11 5.21
C LEU A 57 10.30 -7.06 4.66
N MET A 58 10.13 -7.60 3.45
CA MET A 58 11.17 -8.40 2.80
C MET A 58 12.36 -7.53 2.38
N THR A 59 12.14 -6.31 1.93
CA THR A 59 13.22 -5.34 1.66
C THR A 59 14.03 -5.06 2.92
N THR A 60 13.35 -4.85 4.06
CA THR A 60 13.99 -4.69 5.37
C THR A 60 14.77 -5.95 5.76
N TYR A 61 14.17 -7.13 5.56
CA TYR A 61 14.82 -8.41 5.89
C TYR A 61 16.14 -8.58 5.13
N VAL A 62 16.14 -8.38 3.81
CA VAL A 62 17.34 -8.47 2.97
C VAL A 62 18.40 -7.47 3.42
N ALA A 63 18.02 -6.22 3.71
CA ALA A 63 18.95 -5.19 4.18
C ALA A 63 19.59 -5.57 5.53
N LEU A 64 18.79 -6.03 6.50
CA LEU A 64 19.29 -6.46 7.81
C LEU A 64 20.16 -7.72 7.72
N ASP A 65 19.86 -8.65 6.80
CA ASP A 65 20.70 -9.82 6.54
C ASP A 65 22.08 -9.43 6.01
N LYS A 66 22.17 -8.39 5.16
CA LYS A 66 23.45 -7.81 4.70
C LYS A 66 24.21 -7.13 5.83
N VAL A 67 23.52 -6.49 6.76
CA VAL A 67 24.15 -5.91 7.96
C VAL A 67 24.69 -7.01 8.88
N ARG A 68 23.88 -8.03 9.18
CA ARG A 68 24.26 -9.16 10.02
C ARG A 68 25.48 -9.92 9.46
N SER A 69 25.54 -10.07 8.13
CA SER A 69 26.68 -10.71 7.47
C SER A 69 27.94 -9.82 7.35
N GLY A 70 27.91 -8.59 7.86
CA GLY A 70 29.01 -7.64 7.79
C GLY A 70 29.26 -7.04 6.40
N GLN A 71 28.39 -7.29 5.43
CA GLN A 71 28.50 -6.71 4.08
C GLN A 71 28.11 -5.23 4.06
N LEU A 72 27.25 -4.82 4.99
CA LEU A 72 26.83 -3.43 5.20
C LEU A 72 26.88 -3.09 6.69
N SER A 73 26.79 -1.79 6.98
CA SER A 73 26.50 -1.27 8.32
C SER A 73 25.27 -0.38 8.28
N MET A 74 24.68 -0.08 9.43
CA MET A 74 23.56 0.87 9.50
C MET A 74 23.95 2.28 9.07
N ASP A 75 25.26 2.59 9.07
CA ASP A 75 25.83 3.86 8.60
C ASP A 75 26.14 3.89 7.11
N THR A 76 26.00 2.77 6.41
CA THR A 76 26.26 2.69 4.96
C THR A 76 25.43 3.73 4.22
N LEU A 77 26.10 4.55 3.40
CA LEU A 77 25.45 5.55 2.56
C LEU A 77 24.90 4.90 1.29
N LEU A 78 23.62 5.08 1.07
CA LEU A 78 22.89 4.65 -0.12
C LEU A 78 22.64 5.87 -1.01
N THR A 79 22.91 5.75 -2.30
CA THR A 79 22.73 6.85 -3.27
C THR A 79 21.41 6.67 -4.02
N VAL A 80 20.59 7.70 -4.04
CA VAL A 80 19.33 7.75 -4.79
C VAL A 80 19.63 7.78 -6.29
N THR A 81 19.10 6.83 -7.03
CA THR A 81 19.21 6.74 -8.49
C THR A 81 18.12 7.54 -9.20
N ASP A 82 18.30 7.81 -10.50
CA ASP A 82 17.25 8.40 -11.35
C ASP A 82 15.99 7.55 -11.36
N GLY A 83 16.14 6.22 -11.43
CA GLY A 83 15.05 5.25 -11.40
C GLY A 83 14.26 5.32 -10.10
N ALA A 84 14.94 5.34 -8.96
CA ALA A 84 14.31 5.47 -7.64
C ALA A 84 13.55 6.78 -7.51
N ALA A 85 14.14 7.92 -7.91
CA ALA A 85 13.52 9.24 -7.84
C ALA A 85 12.27 9.38 -8.71
N ALA A 86 12.20 8.64 -9.84
CA ALA A 86 11.08 8.68 -10.78
C ALA A 86 9.84 7.92 -10.30
N LEU A 87 9.95 7.07 -9.28
CA LEU A 87 8.84 6.23 -8.81
C LEU A 87 7.62 7.05 -8.36
N PRO A 88 6.40 6.49 -8.53
CA PRO A 88 5.18 7.14 -8.06
C PRO A 88 5.09 7.15 -6.53
N PRO A 89 4.25 8.02 -5.95
CA PRO A 89 3.97 8.05 -4.51
C PRO A 89 3.43 6.70 -3.97
N SER A 90 3.60 6.41 -2.67
CA SER A 90 4.21 7.23 -1.61
C SER A 90 5.73 7.35 -1.79
N LYS A 91 6.29 8.55 -1.63
CA LYS A 91 7.74 8.79 -1.75
C LYS A 91 8.20 10.00 -0.93
N MET A 92 9.50 10.06 -0.64
CA MET A 92 10.14 11.23 -0.02
C MET A 92 10.34 12.35 -1.04
N GLY A 93 10.62 12.01 -2.29
CA GLY A 93 10.92 12.93 -3.37
C GLY A 93 12.37 13.41 -3.33
N PHE A 94 13.28 12.56 -2.89
CA PHE A 94 14.71 12.85 -2.95
C PHE A 94 15.18 12.98 -4.39
N LYS A 95 16.17 13.88 -4.60
CA LYS A 95 16.79 14.05 -5.91
C LYS A 95 17.80 12.94 -6.18
N PRO A 96 18.03 12.58 -7.44
CA PRO A 96 19.15 11.71 -7.80
C PRO A 96 20.47 12.23 -7.24
N GLY A 97 21.34 11.32 -6.80
CA GLY A 97 22.61 11.65 -6.15
C GLY A 97 22.50 11.98 -4.64
N THR A 98 21.29 12.14 -4.10
CA THR A 98 21.10 12.29 -2.66
C THR A 98 21.61 11.01 -1.96
N GLN A 99 22.40 11.19 -0.90
CA GLN A 99 22.90 10.09 -0.07
C GLN A 99 22.11 10.00 1.23
N ILE A 100 21.74 8.80 1.63
CA ILE A 100 21.02 8.53 2.88
C ILE A 100 21.64 7.32 3.58
N ARG A 101 21.81 7.38 4.89
CA ARG A 101 22.26 6.24 5.69
C ARG A 101 21.19 5.13 5.68
N LEU A 102 21.62 3.87 5.74
CA LEU A 102 20.72 2.72 5.76
C LEU A 102 19.73 2.77 6.94
N ASP A 103 20.16 3.18 8.14
CA ASP A 103 19.28 3.30 9.31
C ASP A 103 18.12 4.29 9.05
N ASN A 104 18.43 5.48 8.52
CA ASN A 104 17.43 6.47 8.15
C ASN A 104 16.52 5.98 7.00
N ALA A 105 17.11 5.28 6.03
CA ALA A 105 16.34 4.69 4.93
C ALA A 105 15.33 3.66 5.45
N LEU A 106 15.72 2.77 6.39
CA LEU A 106 14.82 1.78 6.98
C LEU A 106 13.72 2.44 7.82
N LYS A 107 14.02 3.46 8.62
CA LYS A 107 13.01 4.23 9.37
C LYS A 107 11.97 4.85 8.44
N ILE A 108 12.42 5.51 7.39
CA ILE A 108 11.52 6.11 6.38
C ILE A 108 10.72 5.03 5.64
N LEU A 109 11.36 3.91 5.28
CA LEU A 109 10.74 2.79 4.59
C LEU A 109 9.56 2.21 5.37
N LEU A 110 9.74 2.02 6.68
CA LEU A 110 8.75 1.37 7.54
C LEU A 110 7.63 2.34 7.96
N VAL A 111 7.96 3.60 8.24
CA VAL A 111 6.99 4.60 8.71
C VAL A 111 6.23 5.24 7.55
N LYS A 112 6.95 5.84 6.59
CA LYS A 112 6.35 6.59 5.46
C LYS A 112 5.99 5.69 4.28
N SER A 113 6.52 4.46 4.25
CA SER A 113 6.30 3.54 3.13
C SER A 113 6.85 4.05 1.78
N ALA A 114 7.93 4.82 1.78
CA ALA A 114 8.47 5.50 0.62
C ALA A 114 9.01 4.54 -0.45
N ASN A 115 8.46 4.60 -1.67
CA ASN A 115 8.82 3.74 -2.80
C ASN A 115 10.22 4.06 -3.33
N ASP A 116 10.55 5.35 -3.43
CA ASP A 116 11.88 5.82 -3.83
C ASP A 116 12.98 5.34 -2.89
N VAL A 117 12.71 5.30 -1.58
CA VAL A 117 13.65 4.77 -0.58
C VAL A 117 13.79 3.25 -0.71
N ALA A 118 12.69 2.51 -0.95
CA ALA A 118 12.74 1.08 -1.20
C ALA A 118 13.61 0.75 -2.43
N ALA A 119 13.44 1.50 -3.52
CA ALA A 119 14.25 1.33 -4.73
C ALA A 119 15.70 1.74 -4.48
N THR A 120 15.94 2.82 -3.72
CA THR A 120 17.31 3.20 -3.35
C THR A 120 18.03 2.09 -2.59
N ILE A 121 17.37 1.44 -1.63
CA ILE A 121 17.92 0.27 -0.93
C ILE A 121 18.22 -0.84 -1.93
N ALA A 122 17.28 -1.15 -2.82
CA ALA A 122 17.42 -2.22 -3.79
C ALA A 122 18.56 -1.98 -4.80
N ASP A 123 18.65 -0.77 -5.36
CA ASP A 123 19.67 -0.43 -6.34
C ASP A 123 21.09 -0.49 -5.74
N ASN A 124 21.26 -0.07 -4.47
CA ASN A 124 22.56 -0.09 -3.81
C ASN A 124 22.96 -1.49 -3.30
N ILE A 125 22.00 -2.35 -2.97
CA ILE A 125 22.29 -3.69 -2.45
C ILE A 125 22.31 -4.74 -3.56
N GLY A 126 21.35 -4.68 -4.47
CA GLY A 126 21.15 -5.66 -5.55
C GLY A 126 21.70 -5.22 -6.90
N GLY A 127 22.19 -3.98 -7.01
CA GLY A 127 22.65 -3.38 -8.26
C GLY A 127 21.53 -3.01 -9.24
N SER A 128 20.35 -3.57 -9.05
CA SER A 128 19.14 -3.30 -9.85
C SER A 128 17.90 -3.81 -9.12
N THR A 129 16.71 -3.40 -9.59
CA THR A 129 15.44 -3.95 -9.11
C THR A 129 15.38 -5.47 -9.25
N ASP A 130 15.78 -6.03 -10.41
CA ASP A 130 15.74 -7.47 -10.65
C ASP A 130 16.78 -8.22 -9.81
N GLY A 131 17.99 -7.67 -9.66
CA GLY A 131 19.02 -8.24 -8.80
C GLY A 131 18.57 -8.29 -7.35
N PHE A 132 17.92 -7.24 -6.87
CA PHE A 132 17.37 -7.22 -5.51
C PHE A 132 16.17 -8.16 -5.35
N ALA A 133 15.28 -8.24 -6.34
CA ALA A 133 14.17 -9.19 -6.35
C ALA A 133 14.66 -10.64 -6.28
N ALA A 134 15.77 -10.97 -6.93
CA ALA A 134 16.41 -12.28 -6.81
C ALA A 134 16.86 -12.56 -5.35
N LEU A 135 17.45 -11.57 -4.67
CA LEU A 135 17.80 -11.69 -3.23
C LEU A 135 16.54 -11.88 -2.36
N MET A 136 15.47 -11.12 -2.61
CA MET A 136 14.21 -11.26 -1.89
C MET A 136 13.63 -12.67 -2.04
N ASN A 137 13.62 -13.20 -3.26
CA ASN A 137 13.08 -14.52 -3.54
C ASN A 137 13.96 -15.65 -2.98
N ALA A 138 15.29 -15.47 -2.95
CA ALA A 138 16.19 -16.41 -2.28
C ALA A 138 15.91 -16.46 -0.76
N GLN A 139 15.67 -15.32 -0.12
CA GLN A 139 15.28 -15.30 1.29
C GLN A 139 13.88 -15.88 1.52
N ALA A 140 12.92 -15.61 0.62
CA ALA A 140 11.59 -16.22 0.70
C ALA A 140 11.68 -17.76 0.65
N GLN A 141 12.48 -18.30 -0.24
CA GLN A 141 12.74 -19.74 -0.34
C GLN A 141 13.38 -20.29 0.94
N ARG A 142 14.42 -19.62 1.48
CA ARG A 142 15.12 -20.01 2.71
C ARG A 142 14.16 -20.05 3.91
N LEU A 143 13.24 -19.10 3.99
CA LEU A 143 12.24 -18.99 5.06
C LEU A 143 11.05 -19.95 4.88
N GLY A 144 10.91 -20.64 3.74
CA GLY A 144 9.78 -21.51 3.45
C GLY A 144 8.50 -20.75 3.08
N MET A 145 8.62 -19.53 2.53
CA MET A 145 7.50 -18.72 2.03
C MET A 145 7.06 -19.19 0.64
N THR A 146 6.52 -20.40 0.58
CA THR A 146 6.22 -21.12 -0.67
C THR A 146 5.11 -20.52 -1.53
N GLY A 147 4.28 -19.64 -0.97
CA GLY A 147 3.23 -18.91 -1.68
C GLY A 147 3.62 -17.48 -2.05
N SER A 148 4.91 -17.12 -1.93
CA SER A 148 5.38 -15.75 -2.18
C SER A 148 6.36 -15.66 -3.33
N HIS A 149 6.21 -14.59 -4.13
CA HIS A 149 7.15 -14.16 -5.15
C HIS A 149 7.20 -12.63 -5.18
N PHE A 150 8.39 -12.07 -5.19
CA PHE A 150 8.64 -10.62 -5.18
C PHE A 150 9.27 -10.20 -6.51
N ALA A 151 8.61 -9.29 -7.24
CA ALA A 151 9.10 -8.72 -8.49
C ALA A 151 9.80 -7.37 -8.30
N ASN A 152 9.57 -6.71 -7.16
CA ASN A 152 10.13 -5.40 -6.87
C ASN A 152 10.21 -5.14 -5.35
N PRO A 153 11.05 -4.17 -4.89
CA PRO A 153 11.28 -3.93 -3.46
C PRO A 153 10.17 -3.16 -2.73
N HIS A 154 9.22 -2.58 -3.46
CA HIS A 154 8.25 -1.62 -2.91
C HIS A 154 6.80 -2.12 -2.92
N GLY A 155 6.48 -3.15 -3.69
CA GLY A 155 5.13 -3.70 -3.82
C GLY A 155 4.19 -2.88 -4.72
N LEU A 156 4.71 -2.03 -5.59
CA LEU A 156 3.92 -1.41 -6.67
C LEU A 156 3.35 -2.49 -7.59
N PRO A 157 2.25 -2.21 -8.30
CA PRO A 157 1.58 -3.18 -9.14
C PRO A 157 2.52 -3.91 -10.11
N ASP A 158 2.56 -5.21 -10.02
CA ASP A 158 3.20 -6.16 -10.91
C ASP A 158 2.48 -7.49 -10.70
N GLU A 159 2.04 -8.13 -11.78
CA GLU A 159 1.28 -9.38 -11.72
C GLU A 159 2.09 -10.54 -11.11
N ARG A 160 3.42 -10.45 -11.14
CA ARG A 160 4.34 -11.42 -10.54
C ARG A 160 4.45 -11.28 -9.02
N ASN A 161 4.07 -10.11 -8.43
CA ASN A 161 4.06 -9.93 -6.99
C ASN A 161 2.95 -10.75 -6.35
N GLN A 162 3.33 -11.66 -5.48
CA GLN A 162 2.39 -12.54 -4.79
C GLN A 162 2.89 -12.86 -3.39
N THR A 163 1.97 -13.01 -2.44
CA THR A 163 2.24 -13.50 -1.08
C THR A 163 1.01 -14.18 -0.49
N THR A 164 1.10 -14.65 0.74
CA THR A 164 -0.01 -15.18 1.53
C THR A 164 0.04 -14.63 2.96
N ALA A 165 -1.06 -14.67 3.71
CA ALA A 165 -1.04 -14.28 5.12
C ALA A 165 -0.08 -15.16 5.93
N ARG A 166 -0.01 -16.47 5.63
CA ARG A 166 0.96 -17.40 6.21
C ARG A 166 2.40 -16.93 5.98
N ASP A 167 2.76 -16.64 4.74
CA ASP A 167 4.13 -16.31 4.39
C ASP A 167 4.55 -14.97 4.99
N MET A 168 3.65 -13.99 5.02
CA MET A 168 3.93 -12.72 5.69
C MET A 168 4.10 -12.87 7.21
N ALA A 169 3.38 -13.80 7.83
CA ALA A 169 3.61 -14.13 9.24
C ALA A 169 4.95 -14.86 9.46
N ILE A 170 5.36 -15.73 8.54
CA ILE A 170 6.71 -16.35 8.56
C ILE A 170 7.78 -15.27 8.50
N LEU A 171 7.67 -14.32 7.58
CA LEU A 171 8.61 -13.21 7.43
C LEU A 171 8.64 -12.31 8.67
N ALA A 172 7.48 -11.96 9.20
CA ALA A 172 7.39 -11.13 10.41
C ALA A 172 8.05 -11.84 11.61
N ARG A 173 7.76 -13.14 11.77
CA ARG A 173 8.39 -13.94 12.83
C ARG A 173 9.91 -14.04 12.65
N ALA A 174 10.39 -14.20 11.42
CA ALA A 174 11.82 -14.21 11.12
C ALA A 174 12.48 -12.86 11.45
N LEU A 175 11.87 -11.74 11.09
CA LEU A 175 12.35 -10.40 11.44
C LEU A 175 12.50 -10.22 12.96
N LEU A 176 11.50 -10.65 13.73
CA LEU A 176 11.54 -10.53 15.20
C LEU A 176 12.54 -11.45 15.86
N ARG A 177 12.76 -12.66 15.33
CA ARG A 177 13.63 -13.66 15.97
C ARG A 177 15.08 -13.62 15.51
N GLU A 178 15.31 -13.26 14.24
CA GLU A 178 16.66 -13.23 13.67
C GLU A 178 17.33 -11.86 13.84
N PHE A 179 16.56 -10.80 14.09
CA PHE A 179 17.04 -9.42 14.24
C PHE A 179 16.45 -8.73 15.48
N PRO A 180 16.56 -9.34 16.69
CA PRO A 180 15.98 -8.79 17.91
C PRO A 180 16.50 -7.39 18.25
N GLU A 181 17.73 -7.07 17.87
CA GLU A 181 18.37 -5.76 18.08
C GLU A 181 17.77 -4.62 17.23
N TYR A 182 16.97 -4.95 16.20
CA TYR A 182 16.33 -3.97 15.31
C TYR A 182 14.81 -3.91 15.47
N GLN A 183 14.24 -4.53 16.51
CA GLN A 183 12.79 -4.54 16.72
C GLN A 183 12.21 -3.14 16.86
N ASP A 184 12.95 -2.19 17.41
CA ASP A 184 12.54 -0.80 17.57
C ASP A 184 12.17 -0.12 16.25
N LEU A 185 12.74 -0.56 15.13
CA LEU A 185 12.39 -0.04 13.80
C LEU A 185 10.90 -0.22 13.45
N PHE A 186 10.26 -1.27 13.97
CA PHE A 186 8.90 -1.63 13.56
C PHE A 186 7.83 -0.84 14.30
N HIS A 187 8.11 -0.29 15.48
CA HIS A 187 7.11 0.45 16.27
C HIS A 187 7.28 1.97 16.26
N ILE A 188 8.17 2.50 15.43
CA ILE A 188 8.32 3.94 15.27
C ILE A 188 6.98 4.56 14.86
N GLY A 189 6.42 5.42 15.71
CA GLY A 189 5.11 6.02 15.48
C GLY A 189 5.11 7.17 14.48
N ALA A 190 6.23 7.87 14.34
CA ALA A 190 6.41 8.95 13.38
C ALA A 190 7.91 9.19 13.08
N VAL A 191 8.22 9.72 11.91
CA VAL A 191 9.55 10.26 11.58
C VAL A 191 9.45 11.72 11.21
N GLN A 192 10.50 12.48 11.51
CA GLN A 192 10.61 13.90 11.17
C GLN A 192 11.79 14.11 10.20
N PHE A 193 11.50 14.70 9.04
CA PHE A 193 12.48 15.14 8.07
C PHE A 193 12.33 16.65 7.83
N GLY A 194 13.32 17.43 8.25
CA GLY A 194 13.18 18.87 8.30
C GLY A 194 12.01 19.28 9.23
N ARG A 195 11.08 20.08 8.72
CA ARG A 195 9.83 20.46 9.44
C ARG A 195 8.70 19.45 9.25
N ARG A 196 8.84 18.50 8.35
CA ARG A 196 7.76 17.56 7.99
C ARG A 196 7.75 16.38 8.96
N ILE A 197 6.64 16.20 9.68
CA ILE A 197 6.36 15.02 10.49
C ILE A 197 5.49 14.08 9.69
N MET A 198 5.93 12.84 9.53
CA MET A 198 5.23 11.78 8.83
C MET A 198 4.87 10.69 9.84
N ARG A 199 3.58 10.46 10.04
CA ARG A 199 3.08 9.44 10.95
C ARG A 199 3.14 8.05 10.30
N ASN A 200 3.29 7.02 11.14
CA ASN A 200 3.22 5.64 10.68
C ASN A 200 1.80 5.34 10.17
N THR A 201 1.72 4.69 8.99
CA THR A 201 0.46 4.28 8.36
C THR A 201 -0.24 3.12 9.09
N ASN A 202 0.44 2.45 10.02
CA ASN A 202 -0.16 1.45 10.89
C ASN A 202 -1.05 2.11 11.96
N GLY A 203 -2.36 2.03 11.76
CA GLY A 203 -3.38 2.62 12.63
C GLY A 203 -3.45 2.01 14.03
N LEU A 204 -2.77 0.90 14.32
CA LEU A 204 -2.72 0.27 15.64
C LEU A 204 -1.69 0.92 16.56
N ILE A 205 -0.57 1.41 16.00
CA ILE A 205 0.50 2.03 16.79
C ILE A 205 -0.03 3.28 17.50
N GLY A 206 0.09 3.28 18.83
CA GLY A 206 -0.41 4.35 19.70
C GLY A 206 -1.94 4.33 19.90
N ARG A 207 -2.66 3.28 19.46
CA ARG A 207 -4.12 3.13 19.65
C ARG A 207 -4.49 1.78 20.25
N TYR A 208 -3.86 0.71 19.83
CA TYR A 208 -4.12 -0.62 20.36
C TYR A 208 -3.08 -0.95 21.43
N PRO A 209 -3.50 -1.36 22.64
CA PRO A 209 -2.58 -1.65 23.74
C PRO A 209 -1.58 -2.76 23.38
N GLY A 210 -0.29 -2.42 23.47
CA GLY A 210 0.80 -3.33 23.17
C GLY A 210 1.17 -3.44 21.69
N ALA A 211 0.52 -2.69 20.77
CA ALA A 211 0.90 -2.67 19.36
C ALA A 211 2.32 -2.13 19.18
N ASP A 212 3.20 -2.96 18.58
CA ASP A 212 4.63 -2.73 18.44
C ASP A 212 5.17 -2.98 17.01
N GLY A 213 4.29 -3.11 15.99
CA GLY A 213 4.68 -3.28 14.59
C GLY A 213 3.51 -3.55 13.65
N MET A 214 3.71 -3.81 12.37
CA MET A 214 4.97 -3.68 11.63
C MET A 214 4.79 -2.82 10.37
N LYS A 215 3.90 -3.27 9.42
CA LYS A 215 3.77 -2.61 8.11
C LYS A 215 2.38 -2.76 7.52
N THR A 216 1.93 -1.72 6.82
CA THR A 216 0.71 -1.71 6.03
C THR A 216 1.01 -1.67 4.54
N GLY A 217 0.00 -1.95 3.72
CA GLY A 217 0.10 -1.86 2.28
C GLY A 217 -1.26 -1.65 1.63
N PHE A 218 -1.27 -0.90 0.53
CA PHE A 218 -2.45 -0.66 -0.27
C PHE A 218 -2.08 -0.48 -1.75
N ILE A 219 -2.76 -1.20 -2.60
CA ILE A 219 -2.96 -0.93 -4.04
C ILE A 219 -4.40 -1.33 -4.37
N CYS A 220 -4.95 -0.78 -5.46
CA CYS A 220 -6.33 -1.09 -5.83
C CYS A 220 -6.61 -2.58 -6.00
N SER A 221 -5.64 -3.33 -6.53
CA SER A 221 -5.79 -4.78 -6.74
C SER A 221 -5.66 -5.62 -5.46
N SER A 222 -5.03 -5.08 -4.40
CA SER A 222 -4.93 -5.81 -3.12
C SER A 222 -6.00 -5.45 -2.10
N GLY A 223 -6.59 -4.26 -2.18
CA GLY A 223 -7.24 -3.65 -1.01
C GLY A 223 -6.21 -3.30 0.08
N PHE A 224 -6.66 -3.12 1.31
CA PHE A 224 -5.84 -2.69 2.44
C PHE A 224 -5.27 -3.89 3.20
N ASN A 225 -3.95 -3.96 3.29
CA ASN A 225 -3.20 -5.03 3.96
C ASN A 225 -2.53 -4.53 5.23
N VAL A 226 -2.32 -5.41 6.21
CA VAL A 226 -1.46 -5.17 7.37
C VAL A 226 -0.79 -6.45 7.84
N VAL A 227 0.46 -6.34 8.19
CA VAL A 227 1.18 -7.24 9.09
C VAL A 227 1.40 -6.45 10.37
N ALA A 228 0.78 -6.88 11.44
CA ALA A 228 0.84 -6.19 12.73
C ALA A 228 1.39 -7.11 13.81
N THR A 229 2.02 -6.50 14.83
CA THR A 229 2.46 -7.20 16.03
C THR A 229 1.98 -6.47 17.27
N ALA A 230 1.77 -7.24 18.34
CA ALA A 230 1.41 -6.69 19.63
C ALA A 230 1.93 -7.60 20.75
N THR A 231 2.42 -6.97 21.82
CA THR A 231 2.87 -7.65 23.04
C THR A 231 1.95 -7.32 24.20
N ARG A 232 1.46 -8.34 24.90
CA ARG A 232 0.60 -8.19 26.07
C ARG A 232 0.82 -9.33 27.06
N ASN A 233 1.08 -8.99 28.33
CA ASN A 233 1.30 -9.96 29.40
C ASN A 233 2.37 -11.03 29.06
N GLY A 234 3.47 -10.60 28.44
CA GLY A 234 4.59 -11.48 28.05
C GLY A 234 4.32 -12.34 26.80
N ARG A 235 3.15 -12.25 26.18
CA ARG A 235 2.84 -12.92 24.91
C ARG A 235 3.01 -11.94 23.76
N HIS A 236 3.71 -12.36 22.72
CA HIS A 236 3.90 -11.59 21.48
C HIS A 236 3.17 -12.27 20.33
N LEU A 237 2.23 -11.57 19.71
CA LEU A 237 1.40 -12.07 18.62
C LEU A 237 1.69 -11.32 17.33
N ILE A 238 1.59 -12.04 16.21
CA ILE A 238 1.55 -11.49 14.85
C ILE A 238 0.12 -11.66 14.33
N THR A 239 -0.44 -10.59 13.77
CA THR A 239 -1.71 -10.63 13.05
C THR A 239 -1.49 -10.15 11.63
N VAL A 240 -2.00 -10.90 10.66
CA VAL A 240 -2.00 -10.53 9.24
C VAL A 240 -3.44 -10.42 8.75
N VAL A 241 -3.76 -9.31 8.11
CA VAL A 241 -5.04 -9.09 7.40
C VAL A 241 -4.73 -8.63 5.99
N LEU A 242 -5.29 -9.29 4.98
CA LEU A 242 -5.11 -8.94 3.58
C LEU A 242 -6.47 -8.62 2.96
N GLY A 243 -6.53 -7.56 2.16
CA GLY A 243 -7.71 -7.26 1.35
C GLY A 243 -8.87 -6.56 2.06
N ALA A 244 -8.66 -5.91 3.17
CA ALA A 244 -9.71 -5.13 3.80
C ALA A 244 -10.22 -4.00 2.88
N PRO A 245 -11.50 -3.61 2.96
CA PRO A 245 -12.08 -2.62 2.05
C PRO A 245 -11.67 -1.17 2.34
N SER A 246 -11.13 -0.90 3.54
CA SER A 246 -10.64 0.42 3.95
C SER A 246 -9.52 0.32 4.99
N ALA A 247 -8.77 1.41 5.18
CA ALA A 247 -7.73 1.49 6.20
C ALA A 247 -8.31 1.31 7.62
N ASN A 248 -9.50 1.84 7.88
CA ASN A 248 -10.17 1.69 9.16
C ASN A 248 -10.60 0.24 9.41
N GLU A 249 -11.24 -0.40 8.44
CA GLU A 249 -11.66 -1.81 8.53
C GLU A 249 -10.47 -2.73 8.75
N ARG A 250 -9.37 -2.54 8.01
CA ARG A 250 -8.10 -3.24 8.20
C ARG A 250 -7.62 -3.15 9.66
N THR A 251 -7.64 -1.92 10.21
CA THR A 251 -7.15 -1.65 11.57
C THR A 251 -8.06 -2.29 12.61
N MET A 252 -9.39 -2.20 12.43
CA MET A 252 -10.38 -2.80 13.33
C MET A 252 -10.30 -4.33 13.31
N GLN A 253 -10.24 -4.95 12.13
CA GLN A 253 -10.11 -6.40 11.98
C GLN A 253 -8.84 -6.91 12.67
N ALA A 254 -7.72 -6.22 12.50
CA ALA A 254 -6.46 -6.60 13.15
C ALA A 254 -6.56 -6.49 14.68
N ALA A 255 -7.21 -5.45 15.22
CA ALA A 255 -7.44 -5.30 16.64
C ALA A 255 -8.34 -6.41 17.22
N GLU A 256 -9.45 -6.73 16.54
CA GLU A 256 -10.34 -7.82 16.93
C GLU A 256 -9.64 -9.19 16.91
N LEU A 257 -8.78 -9.43 15.92
CA LEU A 257 -7.98 -10.64 15.82
C LEU A 257 -6.94 -10.74 16.95
N PHE A 258 -6.29 -9.64 17.32
CA PHE A 258 -5.42 -9.61 18.49
C PHE A 258 -6.18 -9.93 19.78
N ASP A 259 -7.36 -9.34 20.01
CA ASP A 259 -8.15 -9.63 21.21
C ASP A 259 -8.56 -11.09 21.27
N ARG A 260 -8.96 -11.71 20.14
CA ARG A 260 -9.20 -13.17 20.07
C ARG A 260 -7.93 -13.96 20.39
N GLY A 261 -6.79 -13.59 19.80
CA GLY A 261 -5.52 -14.25 20.00
C GLY A 261 -5.04 -14.19 21.44
N PHE A 262 -5.12 -13.02 22.10
CA PHE A 262 -4.74 -12.86 23.50
C PHE A 262 -5.68 -13.62 24.46
N ASN A 263 -6.96 -13.73 24.12
CA ASN A 263 -7.93 -14.48 24.89
C ASN A 263 -7.88 -16.01 24.62
N SER A 264 -7.22 -16.43 23.54
CA SER A 264 -7.02 -17.84 23.21
C SER A 264 -5.85 -18.44 23.99
N ARG A 265 -5.98 -19.72 24.37
CA ARG A 265 -4.87 -20.47 24.92
C ARG A 265 -4.09 -21.15 23.80
N VAL A 266 -2.76 -21.05 23.85
CA VAL A 266 -1.89 -21.85 23.00
C VAL A 266 -1.84 -23.27 23.56
N ASN A 267 -2.08 -24.25 22.72
CA ASN A 267 -1.98 -25.66 23.11
C ASN A 267 -1.31 -26.47 21.98
N PHE A 268 -0.95 -27.70 22.26
CA PHE A 268 -0.24 -28.56 21.31
C PHE A 268 -1.08 -28.96 20.09
N THR A 269 -2.41 -28.80 20.15
CA THR A 269 -3.31 -29.11 19.03
C THR A 269 -3.40 -27.95 18.02
N ASN A 270 -2.97 -26.74 18.39
CA ASN A 270 -2.86 -25.66 17.42
C ASN A 270 -1.84 -26.04 16.34
N PRO A 271 -2.15 -25.86 15.04
CA PRO A 271 -1.19 -26.15 13.98
C PRO A 271 0.02 -25.21 14.04
N GLU A 272 1.16 -25.68 13.58
CA GLU A 272 2.31 -24.81 13.34
C GLU A 272 2.11 -23.98 12.09
N LEU A 273 2.65 -22.77 12.08
CA LEU A 273 2.55 -21.83 10.97
C LEU A 273 3.01 -22.46 9.63
N THR A 274 4.10 -23.22 9.67
CA THR A 274 4.67 -23.90 8.51
C THR A 274 3.86 -25.13 8.05
N ALA A 275 3.00 -25.66 8.91
CA ALA A 275 2.18 -26.83 8.62
C ALA A 275 0.80 -26.49 8.01
N LEU A 276 0.47 -25.21 7.84
CA LEU A 276 -0.77 -24.82 7.18
C LEU A 276 -0.79 -25.33 5.72
N PRO A 277 -1.89 -26.00 5.30
CA PRO A 277 -1.97 -26.57 3.95
C PRO A 277 -1.93 -25.49 2.88
N ALA A 278 -1.34 -25.82 1.73
CA ALA A 278 -1.36 -24.94 0.57
C ALA A 278 -2.79 -24.67 0.09
N SER A 279 -3.04 -23.48 -0.45
CA SER A 279 -4.32 -23.15 -1.08
C SER A 279 -4.47 -23.88 -2.41
N ALA A 280 -5.71 -24.18 -2.77
CA ALA A 280 -6.08 -24.63 -4.11
C ALA A 280 -6.10 -23.48 -5.13
N ASN A 281 -6.12 -22.22 -4.66
CA ASN A 281 -6.09 -21.04 -5.53
C ASN A 281 -4.68 -20.81 -6.08
N ALA A 282 -4.58 -20.52 -7.38
CA ALA A 282 -3.29 -20.35 -8.04
C ALA A 282 -2.85 -18.89 -8.14
N THR A 283 -3.78 -17.93 -8.15
CA THR A 283 -3.51 -16.51 -8.43
C THR A 283 -4.23 -15.59 -7.45
N PRO A 284 -3.63 -14.42 -7.14
CA PRO A 284 -4.29 -13.38 -6.35
C PRO A 284 -5.56 -12.86 -7.04
N PRO A 285 -6.67 -12.62 -6.31
CA PRO A 285 -7.83 -11.93 -6.86
C PRO A 285 -7.53 -10.44 -7.09
N ASP A 286 -8.10 -9.85 -8.14
CA ASP A 286 -8.04 -8.40 -8.34
C ASP A 286 -9.23 -7.72 -7.63
N MET A 287 -8.92 -6.97 -6.57
CA MET A 287 -9.87 -6.23 -5.76
C MET A 287 -10.26 -4.86 -6.35
N ARG A 288 -9.70 -4.46 -7.50
CA ARG A 288 -9.87 -3.11 -8.09
C ARG A 288 -11.33 -2.72 -8.24
N SER A 289 -12.16 -3.60 -8.76
CA SER A 289 -13.60 -3.34 -8.97
C SER A 289 -14.35 -3.07 -7.66
N VAL A 290 -13.89 -3.67 -6.56
CA VAL A 290 -14.50 -3.50 -5.23
C VAL A 290 -13.96 -2.28 -4.51
N ILE A 291 -12.68 -1.92 -4.73
CA ILE A 291 -11.96 -0.91 -3.96
C ILE A 291 -11.94 0.45 -4.69
N CYS A 292 -11.51 0.49 -5.95
CA CYS A 292 -11.16 1.74 -6.64
C CYS A 292 -12.14 2.14 -7.75
N ASP A 293 -12.82 1.19 -8.43
CA ASP A 293 -13.71 1.49 -9.55
C ASP A 293 -15.12 1.94 -9.10
N ARG A 294 -15.31 2.12 -7.78
CA ARG A 294 -16.53 2.70 -7.24
C ARG A 294 -16.58 4.21 -7.49
N ARG A 295 -17.80 4.77 -7.59
CA ARG A 295 -17.97 6.23 -7.69
C ARG A 295 -17.41 6.90 -6.42
N GLY A 296 -16.38 7.71 -6.56
CA GLY A 296 -15.73 8.43 -5.46
C GLY A 296 -14.23 8.62 -5.68
N PRO A 297 -13.54 9.36 -4.80
CA PRO A 297 -12.08 9.48 -4.86
C PRO A 297 -11.44 8.12 -4.59
N VAL A 298 -10.31 7.86 -5.27
CA VAL A 298 -9.50 6.65 -5.00
C VAL A 298 -9.09 6.66 -3.53
N PRO A 299 -9.35 5.58 -2.79
CA PRO A 299 -8.95 5.49 -1.39
C PRO A 299 -7.44 5.67 -1.25
N GLN A 300 -7.02 6.34 -0.20
CA GLN A 300 -5.60 6.52 0.14
C GLN A 300 -5.34 5.93 1.52
N GLU A 301 -4.13 5.40 1.74
CA GLU A 301 -3.64 5.21 3.10
C GLU A 301 -3.55 6.61 3.74
N GLU A 302 -3.98 6.75 4.99
CA GLU A 302 -3.98 8.03 5.72
C GLU A 302 -2.54 8.55 5.86
N ASP A 303 -2.13 9.38 4.93
CA ASP A 303 -0.80 9.97 4.83
C ASP A 303 -0.87 11.48 4.63
N ALA A 304 -1.81 12.17 5.26
CA ALA A 304 -1.71 13.61 5.31
C ALA A 304 -0.48 13.99 6.16
N PRO A 305 0.52 14.68 5.60
CA PRO A 305 1.59 15.24 6.42
C PRO A 305 0.95 16.21 7.42
N VAL A 306 1.08 15.91 8.70
CA VAL A 306 0.75 16.89 9.73
C VAL A 306 1.88 17.89 9.71
N VAL A 307 1.65 19.05 9.12
CA VAL A 307 2.49 20.22 9.33
C VAL A 307 2.37 20.53 10.82
N ALA A 308 3.47 20.69 11.52
CA ALA A 308 3.46 21.18 12.89
C ALA A 308 3.03 22.67 12.82
N GLU A 309 1.75 22.89 12.79
CA GLU A 309 1.19 24.22 13.06
C GLU A 309 0.85 24.25 14.55
N ASP A 310 1.36 25.25 15.22
CA ASP A 310 0.99 25.70 16.57
C ASP A 310 -0.46 26.25 16.55
N ASP A 311 -1.43 25.45 16.13
CA ASP A 311 -2.83 25.87 16.15
C ASP A 311 -3.68 24.80 16.86
N THR A 312 -3.71 24.92 18.19
CA THR A 312 -4.58 24.15 19.07
C THR A 312 -6.04 24.63 19.03
N SER A 313 -6.44 25.48 18.07
CA SER A 313 -7.73 26.19 18.14
C SER A 313 -8.84 25.67 17.21
N ASN A 314 -8.63 24.61 16.38
CA ASN A 314 -9.69 24.07 15.52
C ASN A 314 -9.69 22.55 15.40
N ILE A 315 -9.90 21.87 16.53
CA ILE A 315 -10.41 20.49 16.49
C ILE A 315 -11.95 20.60 16.60
N PRO A 316 -12.72 20.25 15.56
CA PRO A 316 -14.14 20.11 15.73
C PRO A 316 -14.39 19.06 16.83
N ASN A 317 -15.10 19.44 17.89
CA ASN A 317 -15.58 18.53 18.91
C ASN A 317 -16.45 17.44 18.26
N LEU A 318 -15.86 16.30 17.96
CA LEU A 318 -16.57 15.09 17.51
C LEU A 318 -17.14 14.28 18.68
N PHE A 319 -17.29 14.92 19.84
CA PHE A 319 -18.07 14.42 20.97
C PHE A 319 -19.45 15.05 20.96
N SER A 320 -20.24 14.80 19.88
CA SER A 320 -21.67 15.01 19.97
C SER A 320 -22.30 13.78 20.62
N SER A 321 -23.18 14.06 21.56
CA SER A 321 -23.89 13.21 22.49
C SER A 321 -24.78 12.08 21.91
N ASP A 322 -24.60 11.67 20.67
CA ASP A 322 -25.47 10.69 20.00
C ASP A 322 -24.99 9.23 20.10
N VAL A 323 -23.90 8.96 20.81
CA VAL A 323 -23.37 7.59 20.98
C VAL A 323 -23.97 6.85 22.20
N MET A 324 -24.78 7.51 23.03
CA MET A 324 -25.31 6.91 24.25
C MET A 324 -26.72 6.32 24.16
N ALA A 325 -27.27 6.13 22.95
CA ALA A 325 -28.66 5.68 22.80
C ALA A 325 -28.81 4.30 22.11
N PHE A 326 -27.92 3.32 22.39
CA PHE A 326 -28.18 1.92 22.04
C PHE A 326 -27.66 0.94 23.11
N ALA A 327 -28.17 1.09 24.34
CA ALA A 327 -28.12 0.04 25.35
C ALA A 327 -29.42 -0.78 25.26
N GLY A 328 -29.43 -1.80 24.37
CA GLY A 328 -30.61 -2.64 24.26
C GLY A 328 -30.49 -3.75 23.19
N ASP A 329 -29.35 -4.46 23.14
CA ASP A 329 -29.33 -5.79 22.53
C ASP A 329 -28.13 -6.61 23.05
N THR A 330 -28.42 -7.58 23.91
CA THR A 330 -27.44 -8.32 24.74
C THR A 330 -26.73 -9.44 24.00
N GLN A 331 -26.64 -9.44 22.67
CA GLN A 331 -26.01 -10.52 21.90
C GLN A 331 -25.11 -10.08 20.73
N LYS A 332 -24.73 -8.82 20.60
CA LYS A 332 -23.69 -8.41 19.64
C LYS A 332 -22.33 -8.53 20.29
N PRO A 333 -21.32 -9.17 19.64
CA PRO A 333 -19.96 -9.19 20.18
C PRO A 333 -19.51 -7.75 20.38
N VAL A 334 -18.95 -7.45 21.57
CA VAL A 334 -18.38 -6.15 21.89
C VAL A 334 -17.35 -5.82 20.80
N ARG A 335 -17.67 -4.88 19.94
CA ARG A 335 -16.72 -4.41 18.90
C ARG A 335 -15.56 -3.74 19.62
N THR A 336 -14.34 -4.16 19.32
CA THR A 336 -13.13 -3.51 19.79
C THR A 336 -13.16 -2.03 19.39
N VAL A 337 -13.15 -1.13 20.36
CA VAL A 337 -13.15 0.31 20.11
C VAL A 337 -11.72 0.82 20.26
N LEU A 338 -11.12 1.25 19.14
CA LEU A 338 -9.81 1.90 19.18
C LEU A 338 -9.98 3.36 19.61
N GLY A 339 -9.29 3.75 20.68
CA GLY A 339 -9.21 5.13 21.13
C GLY A 339 -8.50 6.09 20.15
N PRO A 340 -8.43 7.38 20.46
CA PRO A 340 -7.60 8.32 19.71
C PRO A 340 -6.14 7.88 19.78
N ARG A 341 -5.35 8.21 18.72
CA ARG A 341 -3.93 7.90 18.70
C ARG A 341 -3.19 8.74 19.75
N THR A 342 -2.39 8.09 20.58
CA THR A 342 -1.52 8.79 21.53
C THR A 342 -0.48 9.64 20.78
N ALA A 343 -0.10 10.76 21.36
CA ALA A 343 0.99 11.56 20.86
C ALA A 343 2.28 10.74 20.92
N VAL A 344 3.02 10.68 19.80
CA VAL A 344 4.32 10.03 19.73
C VAL A 344 5.37 11.07 19.38
N GLN A 345 6.54 10.98 20.01
CA GLN A 345 7.70 11.78 19.61
C GLN A 345 8.22 11.26 18.29
N PRO A 346 8.34 12.09 17.25
CA PRO A 346 8.87 11.64 15.96
C PRO A 346 10.39 11.43 16.03
N GLU A 347 10.86 10.33 15.45
CA GLU A 347 12.30 10.13 15.26
C GLU A 347 12.84 10.99 14.13
N ARG A 348 13.93 11.70 14.37
CA ARG A 348 14.59 12.51 13.35
C ARG A 348 15.29 11.63 12.33
N VAL A 349 15.08 11.94 11.04
CA VAL A 349 15.78 11.32 9.91
C VAL A 349 16.38 12.42 9.03
N TRP A 350 17.50 12.12 8.39
CA TRP A 350 18.23 13.09 7.57
C TRP A 350 18.90 12.43 6.37
N VAL A 351 19.38 13.23 5.44
CA VAL A 351 20.26 12.82 4.33
C VAL A 351 21.72 13.14 4.65
N GLY A 352 22.64 12.40 4.04
CA GLY A 352 24.06 12.49 4.36
C GLY A 352 24.48 11.58 5.53
N LEU A 353 25.76 11.61 5.85
CA LEU A 353 26.36 10.75 6.89
C LEU A 353 25.99 11.22 8.30
N ASN A 354 26.14 12.52 8.55
CA ASN A 354 25.96 13.09 9.87
C ASN A 354 24.60 13.80 10.00
N PRO A 355 24.01 13.84 11.21
CA PRO A 355 22.85 14.65 11.46
C PRO A 355 23.16 16.13 11.16
N PRO A 356 22.22 16.87 10.57
CA PRO A 356 22.42 18.28 10.28
C PRO A 356 22.57 19.06 11.59
N SER A 357 23.46 20.06 11.56
CA SER A 357 23.62 21.02 12.65
C SER A 357 22.36 21.88 12.81
N GLU A 358 22.21 22.56 13.95
CA GLU A 358 21.07 23.48 14.17
C GLU A 358 21.03 24.60 13.11
N ALA A 359 22.19 25.10 12.67
CA ALA A 359 22.26 26.10 11.61
C ALA A 359 21.77 25.56 10.27
N GLU A 360 22.12 24.33 9.89
CA GLU A 360 21.64 23.66 8.68
C GLU A 360 20.14 23.36 8.76
N LEU A 361 19.63 22.96 9.91
CA LEU A 361 18.18 22.77 10.12
C LEU A 361 17.41 24.08 9.97
N ALA A 362 17.93 25.18 10.51
CA ALA A 362 17.34 26.49 10.37
C ALA A 362 17.34 26.97 8.90
N ALA A 363 18.45 26.72 8.18
CA ALA A 363 18.55 27.04 6.76
C ALA A 363 17.59 26.20 5.90
N GLN A 364 17.43 24.92 6.19
CA GLN A 364 16.46 24.04 5.53
C GLN A 364 15.04 24.51 5.78
N ALA A 365 14.70 24.85 7.02
CA ALA A 365 13.37 25.36 7.39
C ALA A 365 13.04 26.66 6.62
N ALA A 366 13.98 27.61 6.53
CA ALA A 366 13.81 28.85 5.77
C ALA A 366 13.64 28.58 4.26
N ALA A 367 14.39 27.62 3.70
CA ALA A 367 14.26 27.24 2.29
C ALA A 367 12.92 26.55 1.99
N GLU A 368 12.41 25.71 2.89
CA GLU A 368 11.09 25.08 2.76
C GLU A 368 9.97 26.12 2.82
N GLU A 369 10.05 27.08 3.74
CA GLU A 369 9.10 28.20 3.81
C GLU A 369 9.07 29.03 2.52
N ALA A 370 10.25 29.39 2.02
CA ALA A 370 10.35 30.15 0.76
C ALA A 370 9.75 29.35 -0.41
N ALA A 371 9.98 28.04 -0.47
CA ALA A 371 9.42 27.16 -1.50
C ALA A 371 7.91 27.06 -1.39
N GLU A 372 7.36 26.98 -0.19
CA GLU A 372 5.92 26.92 0.05
C GLU A 372 5.22 28.22 -0.32
N GLN A 373 5.78 29.36 0.09
CA GLN A 373 5.29 30.69 -0.33
C GLN A 373 5.30 30.83 -1.85
N ALA A 374 6.34 30.33 -2.53
CA ALA A 374 6.43 30.34 -3.98
C ALA A 374 5.34 29.48 -4.63
N ARG A 375 5.04 28.30 -4.04
CA ARG A 375 3.94 27.40 -4.50
C ARG A 375 2.57 28.04 -4.29
N GLN A 376 2.33 28.68 -3.16
CA GLN A 376 1.08 29.39 -2.87
C GLN A 376 0.86 30.56 -3.83
N LYS A 377 1.91 31.38 -4.10
CA LYS A 377 1.85 32.43 -5.09
C LYS A 377 1.53 31.92 -6.49
N LYS A 378 2.10 30.77 -6.91
CA LYS A 378 1.80 30.16 -8.20
C LYS A 378 0.35 29.63 -8.26
N ARG A 379 -0.17 29.01 -7.19
CA ARG A 379 -1.57 28.56 -7.11
C ARG A 379 -2.55 29.74 -7.17
N ALA A 380 -2.28 30.82 -6.44
CA ALA A 380 -3.10 32.02 -6.47
C ALA A 380 -3.09 32.71 -7.86
N ALA A 381 -1.95 32.71 -8.55
CA ALA A 381 -1.84 33.25 -9.91
C ALA A 381 -2.61 32.36 -10.93
N SER A 382 -2.58 31.05 -10.80
CA SER A 382 -3.33 30.13 -11.69
C SER A 382 -4.85 30.21 -11.47
N SER A 383 -5.31 30.36 -10.23
CA SER A 383 -6.75 30.51 -9.93
C SER A 383 -7.31 31.84 -10.46
N LYS A 384 -6.52 32.94 -10.39
CA LYS A 384 -6.89 34.22 -11.01
C LYS A 384 -6.94 34.17 -12.55
N LYS A 385 -6.12 33.33 -13.18
CA LYS A 385 -6.13 33.13 -14.63
C LYS A 385 -7.34 32.32 -15.11
N ASN A 386 -7.74 31.30 -14.36
CA ASN A 386 -8.94 30.52 -14.65
C ASN A 386 -10.24 31.30 -14.36
N GLY A 387 -10.27 32.13 -13.31
CA GLY A 387 -11.42 33.01 -13.03
C GLY A 387 -11.65 34.08 -14.11
N LYS A 388 -10.59 34.58 -14.77
CA LYS A 388 -10.74 35.53 -15.88
C LYS A 388 -11.18 34.87 -17.20
N GLN A 389 -10.97 33.58 -17.40
CA GLN A 389 -11.48 32.85 -18.56
C GLN A 389 -12.95 32.43 -18.40
N ALA A 390 -13.43 32.22 -17.18
CA ALA A 390 -14.84 31.92 -16.90
C ALA A 390 -15.76 33.15 -17.04
N ALA A 391 -15.22 34.37 -16.90
CA ALA A 391 -15.96 35.64 -17.00
C ALA A 391 -16.14 36.18 -18.45
N LYS A 392 -15.63 35.47 -19.48
CA LYS A 392 -15.79 35.79 -20.89
C LYS A 392 -16.60 34.75 -21.66
N LYS A 393 -17.78 34.33 -21.15
CA LYS A 393 -18.78 33.70 -21.99
C LYS A 393 -19.70 34.79 -22.54
N PRO A 394 -19.94 34.86 -23.87
CA PRO A 394 -20.90 35.80 -24.42
C PRO A 394 -22.32 35.44 -23.94
N ASP A 395 -23.03 36.48 -23.54
CA ASP A 395 -24.44 36.44 -23.17
C ASP A 395 -25.24 36.03 -24.40
N VAL A 396 -25.78 34.82 -24.42
CA VAL A 396 -26.74 34.35 -25.43
C VAL A 396 -28.09 34.38 -24.78
N THR A 397 -28.80 35.51 -24.97
CA THR A 397 -30.22 35.63 -24.66
C THR A 397 -31.02 34.69 -25.58
N PRO A 398 -31.87 33.82 -25.03
CA PRO A 398 -32.78 33.02 -25.86
C PRO A 398 -33.94 33.91 -26.36
N VAL A 399 -34.05 34.07 -27.68
CA VAL A 399 -35.25 34.58 -28.31
C VAL A 399 -36.28 33.47 -28.30
N ILE A 400 -37.38 33.70 -27.57
CA ILE A 400 -38.55 32.84 -27.59
C ILE A 400 -39.44 33.29 -28.74
N GLU A 401 -39.51 32.53 -29.82
CA GLU A 401 -40.61 32.61 -30.79
C GLU A 401 -41.71 31.65 -30.40
N GLU A 402 -42.91 32.19 -30.11
CA GLU A 402 -44.16 31.45 -29.99
C GLU A 402 -44.62 30.99 -31.36
N GLY A 403 -44.85 29.69 -31.51
CA GLY A 403 -45.41 29.07 -32.73
C GLY A 403 -45.95 27.69 -32.49
N ASP A 404 -47.24 27.68 -32.27
CA ASP A 404 -48.29 26.67 -32.49
C ASP A 404 -48.03 25.14 -32.42
N LYS A 405 -49.04 24.55 -31.77
CA LYS A 405 -49.34 23.14 -31.53
C LYS A 405 -49.28 22.24 -32.78
N ALA A 406 -48.61 21.10 -32.67
CA ALA A 406 -49.19 19.80 -33.11
C ALA A 406 -48.33 18.59 -32.63
N LYS A 407 -49.05 17.55 -32.29
CA LYS A 407 -48.61 16.22 -31.83
C LYS A 407 -47.63 15.54 -32.78
N SER A 408 -46.58 14.88 -32.27
CA SER A 408 -46.36 13.43 -32.52
C SER A 408 -45.02 12.92 -31.93
N LYS A 409 -45.04 11.63 -31.62
CA LYS A 409 -43.92 10.81 -31.14
C LYS A 409 -42.75 10.79 -32.12
N GLY A 410 -41.52 10.89 -31.62
CA GLY A 410 -40.35 10.69 -32.48
C GLY A 410 -39.03 10.75 -31.73
N ARG A 411 -38.35 9.65 -31.71
CA ARG A 411 -37.01 9.31 -31.29
C ARG A 411 -35.99 10.30 -31.83
N VAL A 412 -35.18 10.95 -30.98
CA VAL A 412 -34.11 11.85 -31.42
C VAL A 412 -32.79 11.05 -31.49
N SER A 413 -32.31 10.89 -32.73
CA SER A 413 -30.93 10.46 -33.00
C SER A 413 -30.08 11.70 -33.26
N VAL A 414 -29.01 11.88 -32.48
CA VAL A 414 -28.06 12.98 -32.69
C VAL A 414 -26.96 12.50 -33.62
N THR A 415 -26.93 13.05 -34.83
CA THR A 415 -25.85 12.85 -35.81
C THR A 415 -24.85 14.00 -35.67
N VAL A 416 -23.61 13.71 -35.32
CA VAL A 416 -22.51 14.70 -35.30
C VAL A 416 -21.84 14.71 -36.67
N LYS A 417 -21.87 15.87 -37.36
CA LYS A 417 -21.08 16.08 -38.59
C LYS A 417 -19.64 16.46 -38.23
N PRO A 418 -18.61 15.95 -38.93
CA PRO A 418 -17.25 16.37 -38.76
C PRO A 418 -16.96 17.69 -39.50
N VAL A 419 -16.25 18.60 -38.85
CA VAL A 419 -15.67 19.80 -39.48
C VAL A 419 -14.31 19.42 -40.05
N ALA A 420 -14.12 19.74 -41.31
CA ALA A 420 -12.91 19.53 -42.08
C ALA A 420 -11.83 20.62 -41.82
N GLY A 421 -10.58 20.17 -41.80
CA GLY A 421 -9.46 20.94 -42.32
C GLY A 421 -8.52 21.58 -41.34
N GLN A 422 -7.36 20.98 -41.15
CA GLN A 422 -6.06 21.60 -41.50
C GLN A 422 -4.90 20.61 -41.39
N ASP A 423 -4.25 20.43 -42.55
CA ASP A 423 -3.04 19.66 -42.77
C ASP A 423 -1.85 20.18 -41.93
N LYS A 424 -1.13 19.29 -41.25
CA LYS A 424 0.31 19.49 -40.96
C LYS A 424 1.08 18.20 -41.24
N LYS A 425 1.98 18.35 -42.21
CA LYS A 425 2.99 17.43 -42.76
C LYS A 425 3.69 16.59 -41.68
N ALA A 426 3.76 15.30 -41.93
CA ALA A 426 4.72 14.38 -41.34
C ALA A 426 6.08 14.43 -42.10
N PRO A 427 7.21 14.28 -41.43
CA PRO A 427 8.49 14.05 -42.12
C PRO A 427 8.73 12.57 -42.38
N ALA A 428 9.34 12.34 -43.55
CA ALA A 428 9.59 11.08 -44.23
C ALA A 428 10.52 10.12 -43.46
N LYS A 429 10.20 8.81 -43.54
CA LYS A 429 11.10 7.69 -43.29
C LYS A 429 12.21 7.64 -44.34
N LYS A 430 13.46 7.51 -43.92
CA LYS A 430 14.57 7.06 -44.77
C LYS A 430 14.82 5.58 -44.44
N ASP A 431 14.62 4.77 -45.48
CA ASP A 431 15.11 3.42 -45.58
C ASP A 431 16.63 3.36 -45.53
N GLN A 432 17.21 2.42 -44.78
CA GLN A 432 18.50 1.85 -45.09
C GLN A 432 18.43 0.33 -44.97
N LYS A 433 18.63 -0.24 -46.14
CA LYS A 433 18.65 -1.65 -46.46
C LYS A 433 20.07 -2.20 -46.33
N ALA A 434 20.17 -3.36 -45.69
CA ALA A 434 21.14 -4.45 -45.90
C ALA A 434 22.64 -4.16 -46.06
N GLN A 435 23.43 -4.85 -45.23
CA GLN A 435 24.47 -5.75 -45.75
C GLN A 435 24.79 -6.84 -44.71
N ALA A 436 24.46 -8.07 -45.07
CA ALA A 436 25.02 -9.28 -44.54
C ALA A 436 26.34 -9.57 -45.23
N SER A 437 27.36 -9.98 -44.53
CA SER A 437 28.21 -11.14 -44.88
C SER A 437 29.44 -11.29 -43.97
N SER A 438 29.51 -12.46 -43.38
CA SER A 438 30.62 -13.40 -43.34
C SER A 438 31.93 -12.99 -42.67
N LYS A 439 32.33 -13.71 -41.60
CA LYS A 439 33.26 -14.82 -41.68
C LYS A 439 33.50 -15.43 -40.28
N ALA A 440 33.33 -16.73 -40.30
CA ALA A 440 33.85 -17.61 -39.26
C ALA A 440 35.39 -17.78 -39.39
N LYS A 441 36.00 -18.13 -38.27
CA LYS A 441 37.25 -18.89 -38.02
C LYS A 441 38.04 -18.16 -36.95
N SER A 442 38.52 -18.75 -35.90
CA SER A 442 39.18 -20.01 -35.60
C SER A 442 39.72 -19.82 -34.19
N ALA A 443 39.37 -20.65 -33.23
CA ALA A 443 40.17 -21.74 -32.68
C ALA A 443 41.41 -21.32 -31.86
N ALA A 444 41.38 -21.77 -30.58
CA ALA A 444 42.47 -22.29 -29.78
C ALA A 444 43.61 -21.32 -29.38
N ASN A 445 43.68 -20.96 -28.14
CA ASN A 445 44.59 -21.47 -27.12
C ASN A 445 44.06 -21.20 -25.71
#